data_a9e76240f31b125be02d2600d1adc3ec
#
_entry.id   a9e76240f31b125be02d2600d1adc3ec
#
_cell.length_a   1.000
_cell.length_b   1.000
_cell.length_c   1.000
_cell.angle_alpha   90.00
_cell.angle_beta   90.00
_cell.angle_gamma   90.00
#
_symmetry.space_group_name_H-M   'P 1'
#
loop_
_entity.id
_entity.type
_entity.pdbx_description
1 polymer ?
#
loop_
_entity_poly.entity_id
_entity_poly.type
_entity_poly.pdbx_seq_one_letter_code
_entity_poly.pdbx_strand_id
1 'polypeptide(L)'
;MYQFPKDFLWGSSTSGPQTEGRLAQDGKGDNLWDYWYRIEPNRFYRGQGPDKTSTFYEHWEEDLDLLLETGHTAFRTSIQWSRIFPEGRGEINQVGVVFYRRVFEKIKEKGIHLLVNLYHFDLPMALQEQGDGWENKETAYAYQEYARFCFKTYGDLVDQWITFNEPIVPVEFGYFYDAHFPHKVDAVAAVKVAYHTQLASSLAVKACHEVDPNFRIGIVLNLTPAYPRSQHPEDVKAARIAELFQAKSFLDPSVLGHYPEELVEILRERDLLPDYDPFELRLIEENTVDYLGVNYYQPLRVAAPRYAPNPASPLLFEQFYEPYVMPGRKINPHRGWEIYEQGLYDIAQNIKENYGNIEWILTENGMGVEGEEKFRKDGVIQDDYRIDFVKDHLRELHRAIQDGANCKGYLIWTFIDCWSWLNGYKNRYGLVELDLESQKRTLKKSGHWFKELSQANGFEK
;
A
#
# COMPACT_ATOMS: atom_id res chain seq x y z
N MET A 1 0.01 -30.68 6.51
CA MET A 1 -0.89 -29.53 6.36
C MET A 1 -0.27 -28.31 7.03
N TYR A 2 -0.26 -27.17 6.38
CA TYR A 2 0.09 -25.87 6.97
C TYR A 2 -1.18 -25.25 7.54
N GLN A 3 -1.37 -25.32 8.84
CA GLN A 3 -2.57 -24.82 9.54
C GLN A 3 -2.27 -23.48 10.19
N PHE A 4 -3.10 -22.49 9.93
CA PHE A 4 -2.99 -21.13 10.49
C PHE A 4 -3.78 -20.98 11.80
N PRO A 5 -3.55 -19.92 12.60
CA PRO A 5 -4.35 -19.65 13.80
C PRO A 5 -5.84 -19.61 13.50
N LYS A 6 -6.69 -19.97 14.49
CA LYS A 6 -8.14 -20.13 14.29
C LYS A 6 -8.81 -18.85 13.74
N ASP A 7 -8.36 -17.68 14.20
CA ASP A 7 -8.96 -16.39 13.85
C ASP A 7 -8.13 -15.64 12.78
N PHE A 8 -7.37 -16.41 11.96
CA PHE A 8 -6.53 -15.84 10.91
C PHE A 8 -7.40 -15.28 9.78
N LEU A 9 -7.14 -14.04 9.39
CA LEU A 9 -7.91 -13.34 8.37
C LEU A 9 -7.45 -13.73 6.97
N TRP A 10 -8.39 -14.17 6.13
CA TRP A 10 -8.16 -14.49 4.73
C TRP A 10 -8.93 -13.53 3.85
N GLY A 11 -8.23 -12.83 2.95
CA GLY A 11 -8.90 -11.86 2.12
C GLY A 11 -8.07 -11.32 0.97
N SER A 12 -8.51 -10.20 0.45
CA SER A 12 -7.81 -9.45 -0.57
C SER A 12 -7.84 -7.95 -0.29
N SER A 13 -6.92 -7.25 -0.93
CA SER A 13 -6.83 -5.80 -0.90
C SER A 13 -7.17 -5.20 -2.24
N THR A 14 -7.81 -4.02 -2.18
CA THR A 14 -8.07 -3.13 -3.31
C THR A 14 -7.79 -1.68 -2.89
N SER A 15 -7.91 -0.75 -3.83
CA SER A 15 -7.92 0.68 -3.53
C SER A 15 -8.97 1.41 -4.36
N GLY A 16 -9.52 2.49 -3.81
CA GLY A 16 -10.51 3.31 -4.49
C GLY A 16 -10.03 3.82 -5.85
N PRO A 17 -8.85 4.47 -5.96
CA PRO A 17 -8.34 4.97 -7.23
C PRO A 17 -8.17 3.91 -8.32
N GLN A 18 -7.88 2.67 -7.93
CA GLN A 18 -7.58 1.58 -8.86
C GLN A 18 -8.82 0.79 -9.29
N THR A 19 -9.95 0.96 -8.61
CA THR A 19 -11.15 0.13 -8.83
C THR A 19 -12.43 0.89 -9.10
N GLU A 20 -12.65 2.05 -8.46
CA GLU A 20 -13.95 2.71 -8.47
C GLU A 20 -14.35 3.29 -9.84
N GLY A 21 -13.39 3.87 -10.57
CA GLY A 21 -13.71 4.65 -11.76
C GLY A 21 -14.35 6.00 -11.42
N ARG A 22 -14.92 6.64 -12.43
CA ARG A 22 -15.54 7.96 -12.28
C ARG A 22 -16.79 8.07 -13.14
N LEU A 23 -17.86 8.61 -12.55
CA LEU A 23 -19.06 9.01 -13.26
C LEU A 23 -19.17 10.53 -13.30
N ALA A 24 -19.71 11.08 -14.37
CA ALA A 24 -19.85 12.52 -14.54
C ALA A 24 -20.69 13.22 -13.45
N GLN A 25 -21.51 12.46 -12.73
CA GLN A 25 -22.48 12.96 -11.75
C GLN A 25 -22.21 12.49 -10.32
N ASP A 26 -21.04 11.86 -10.04
CA ASP A 26 -20.72 11.34 -8.71
C ASP A 26 -20.19 12.40 -7.74
N GLY A 27 -19.96 13.61 -8.19
CA GLY A 27 -19.48 14.73 -7.39
C GLY A 27 -18.03 14.64 -6.93
N LYS A 28 -17.29 13.60 -7.37
CA LYS A 28 -15.88 13.43 -7.02
C LYS A 28 -15.01 14.54 -7.61
N GLY A 29 -14.17 15.17 -6.78
CA GLY A 29 -13.11 16.07 -7.25
C GLY A 29 -11.97 15.29 -7.91
N ASP A 30 -11.13 15.99 -8.68
CA ASP A 30 -9.92 15.38 -9.23
C ASP A 30 -8.92 15.06 -8.12
N ASN A 31 -8.29 13.91 -8.21
CA ASN A 31 -7.05 13.62 -7.50
C ASN A 31 -5.84 13.77 -8.45
N LEU A 32 -4.62 13.58 -7.93
CA LEU A 32 -3.40 13.71 -8.73
C LEU A 32 -3.40 12.81 -9.97
N TRP A 33 -3.95 11.59 -9.88
CA TRP A 33 -3.99 10.62 -10.98
C TRP A 33 -4.99 11.01 -12.07
N ASP A 34 -6.16 11.51 -11.68
CA ASP A 34 -7.18 12.02 -12.62
C ASP A 34 -6.61 13.19 -13.45
N TYR A 35 -5.93 14.12 -12.76
CA TYR A 35 -5.30 15.27 -13.38
C TYR A 35 -4.16 14.85 -14.31
N TRP A 36 -3.24 14.03 -13.81
CA TRP A 36 -2.07 13.59 -14.58
C TRP A 36 -2.47 12.80 -15.82
N TYR A 37 -3.40 11.86 -15.70
CA TYR A 37 -3.94 11.14 -16.86
C TYR A 37 -4.53 12.08 -17.91
N ARG A 38 -5.26 13.11 -17.50
CA ARG A 38 -5.88 14.09 -18.42
C ARG A 38 -4.83 14.90 -19.20
N ILE A 39 -3.72 15.29 -18.58
CA ILE A 39 -2.69 16.12 -19.23
C ILE A 39 -1.63 15.29 -19.99
N GLU A 40 -1.37 14.05 -19.57
CA GLU A 40 -0.34 13.19 -20.15
C GLU A 40 -0.82 11.74 -20.34
N PRO A 41 -1.91 11.48 -21.10
CA PRO A 41 -2.46 10.12 -21.23
C PRO A 41 -1.47 9.12 -21.84
N ASN A 42 -0.49 9.59 -22.61
CA ASN A 42 0.53 8.76 -23.25
C ASN A 42 1.55 8.16 -22.26
N ARG A 43 1.63 8.66 -21.03
CA ARG A 43 2.43 8.05 -19.95
C ARG A 43 1.85 6.72 -19.47
N PHE A 44 0.55 6.52 -19.69
CA PHE A 44 -0.20 5.35 -19.22
C PHE A 44 -0.28 4.28 -20.31
N TYR A 45 -0.08 3.04 -19.93
CA TYR A 45 -0.11 1.92 -20.87
C TYR A 45 -1.39 1.91 -21.71
N ARG A 46 -1.26 2.03 -23.04
CA ARG A 46 -2.37 2.10 -24.01
C ARG A 46 -3.41 3.18 -23.69
N GLY A 47 -3.03 4.25 -23.01
CA GLY A 47 -3.97 5.30 -22.61
C GLY A 47 -5.05 4.82 -21.63
N GLN A 48 -4.78 3.81 -20.83
CA GLN A 48 -5.72 3.32 -19.81
C GLN A 48 -5.52 4.10 -18.52
N GLY A 49 -6.54 4.85 -18.13
CA GLY A 49 -6.52 5.76 -16.98
C GLY A 49 -7.44 5.33 -15.83
N PRO A 50 -7.48 6.14 -14.77
CA PRO A 50 -8.29 5.89 -13.57
C PRO A 50 -9.79 6.12 -13.80
N ASP A 51 -10.18 6.71 -14.91
CA ASP A 51 -11.57 7.05 -15.24
C ASP A 51 -12.44 5.83 -15.50
N LYS A 52 -11.88 4.74 -16.00
CA LYS A 52 -12.65 3.55 -16.33
C LYS A 52 -12.43 2.41 -15.33
N THR A 53 -11.30 1.97 -14.97
CA THR A 53 -10.97 0.90 -14.00
C THR A 53 -11.89 -0.34 -14.05
N SER A 54 -12.08 -1.05 -12.93
CA SER A 54 -13.08 -2.13 -12.79
C SER A 54 -14.49 -1.61 -12.48
N THR A 55 -14.70 -0.31 -12.51
CA THR A 55 -16.00 0.35 -12.28
C THR A 55 -16.73 -0.13 -11.02
N PHE A 56 -15.97 -0.32 -9.92
CA PHE A 56 -16.54 -0.75 -8.64
C PHE A 56 -17.65 0.19 -8.14
N TYR A 57 -17.57 1.48 -8.46
CA TYR A 57 -18.62 2.43 -8.11
C TYR A 57 -20.02 2.03 -8.65
N GLU A 58 -20.07 1.33 -9.78
CA GLU A 58 -21.30 0.87 -10.43
C GLU A 58 -21.62 -0.59 -10.11
N HIS A 59 -20.60 -1.44 -9.90
CA HIS A 59 -20.74 -2.90 -9.77
C HIS A 59 -20.49 -3.42 -8.33
N TRP A 60 -20.41 -2.54 -7.34
CA TRP A 60 -20.02 -2.91 -5.99
C TRP A 60 -20.89 -4.00 -5.35
N GLU A 61 -22.18 -4.06 -5.65
CA GLU A 61 -23.08 -5.10 -5.10
C GLU A 61 -22.69 -6.49 -5.61
N GLU A 62 -22.48 -6.61 -6.93
CA GLU A 62 -22.03 -7.84 -7.57
C GLU A 62 -20.62 -8.23 -7.08
N ASP A 63 -19.70 -7.27 -7.03
CA ASP A 63 -18.32 -7.50 -6.60
C ASP A 63 -18.26 -7.97 -5.14
N LEU A 64 -19.11 -7.43 -4.26
CA LEU A 64 -19.19 -7.87 -2.86
C LEU A 64 -19.81 -9.27 -2.70
N ASP A 65 -20.70 -9.68 -3.60
CA ASP A 65 -21.23 -11.06 -3.61
C ASP A 65 -20.12 -12.07 -3.97
N LEU A 66 -19.23 -11.72 -4.90
CA LEU A 66 -18.07 -12.55 -5.25
C LEU A 66 -17.08 -12.75 -4.10
N LEU A 67 -17.01 -11.83 -3.10
CA LEU A 67 -16.15 -12.03 -1.91
C LEU A 67 -16.56 -13.28 -1.12
N LEU A 68 -17.85 -13.55 -1.00
CA LEU A 68 -18.32 -14.78 -0.35
C LEU A 68 -18.06 -16.03 -1.19
N GLU A 69 -18.18 -15.92 -2.51
CA GLU A 69 -17.88 -17.02 -3.42
C GLU A 69 -16.41 -17.42 -3.38
N THR A 70 -15.51 -16.48 -3.10
CA THR A 70 -14.07 -16.71 -2.94
C THR A 70 -13.64 -16.96 -1.49
N GLY A 71 -14.60 -17.08 -0.56
CA GLY A 71 -14.33 -17.46 0.84
C GLY A 71 -13.64 -16.40 1.67
N HIS A 72 -13.76 -15.11 1.31
CA HIS A 72 -13.16 -14.03 2.07
C HIS A 72 -13.73 -13.91 3.47
N THR A 73 -12.86 -13.79 4.47
CA THR A 73 -13.19 -13.42 5.85
C THR A 73 -12.79 -11.99 6.17
N ALA A 74 -11.95 -11.39 5.34
CA ALA A 74 -11.52 -9.99 5.44
C ALA A 74 -11.46 -9.34 4.06
N PHE A 75 -11.63 -8.03 4.04
CA PHE A 75 -11.49 -7.23 2.83
C PHE A 75 -10.89 -5.85 3.17
N ARG A 76 -9.90 -5.44 2.40
CA ARG A 76 -9.28 -4.12 2.52
C ARG A 76 -9.58 -3.30 1.29
N THR A 77 -10.06 -2.08 1.50
CA THR A 77 -10.22 -1.06 0.46
C THR A 77 -9.83 0.32 0.96
N SER A 78 -9.97 1.36 0.13
CA SER A 78 -9.71 2.74 0.55
C SER A 78 -10.87 3.65 0.22
N ILE A 79 -11.02 4.72 1.01
CA ILE A 79 -11.86 5.87 0.68
C ILE A 79 -11.01 6.83 -0.15
N GLN A 80 -11.52 7.28 -1.29
CA GLN A 80 -10.88 8.37 -2.03
C GLN A 80 -11.20 9.71 -1.36
N TRP A 81 -10.16 10.41 -0.91
CA TRP A 81 -10.31 11.70 -0.21
C TRP A 81 -11.13 12.70 -1.04
N SER A 82 -10.83 12.85 -2.33
CA SER A 82 -11.54 13.77 -3.22
C SER A 82 -12.99 13.34 -3.54
N ARG A 83 -13.39 12.10 -3.20
CA ARG A 83 -14.79 11.67 -3.31
C ARG A 83 -15.63 12.17 -2.13
N ILE A 84 -15.02 12.38 -0.98
CA ILE A 84 -15.66 12.94 0.23
C ILE A 84 -15.54 14.46 0.25
N PHE A 85 -14.33 14.98 0.08
CA PHE A 85 -14.02 16.41 0.00
C PHE A 85 -13.44 16.74 -1.39
N PRO A 86 -14.28 17.17 -2.35
CA PRO A 86 -13.82 17.42 -3.72
C PRO A 86 -12.62 18.37 -3.82
N GLU A 87 -12.59 19.39 -2.94
CA GLU A 87 -11.53 20.39 -2.83
C GLU A 87 -10.50 20.07 -1.73
N GLY A 88 -10.53 18.83 -1.18
CA GLY A 88 -9.66 18.39 -0.09
C GLY A 88 -10.08 18.84 1.30
N ARG A 89 -10.91 19.86 1.41
CA ARG A 89 -11.50 20.42 2.63
C ARG A 89 -12.80 21.16 2.31
N GLY A 90 -13.52 21.58 3.34
CA GLY A 90 -14.71 22.43 3.20
C GLY A 90 -15.97 21.67 2.84
N GLU A 91 -16.47 21.82 1.63
CA GLU A 91 -17.73 21.21 1.21
C GLU A 91 -17.62 19.68 1.09
N ILE A 92 -18.65 18.98 1.61
CA ILE A 92 -18.72 17.52 1.63
C ILE A 92 -19.64 17.05 0.50
N ASN A 93 -19.13 16.13 -0.31
CA ASN A 93 -19.91 15.46 -1.34
C ASN A 93 -20.77 14.34 -0.70
N GLN A 94 -22.03 14.63 -0.42
CA GLN A 94 -22.97 13.70 0.20
C GLN A 94 -23.22 12.44 -0.64
N VAL A 95 -23.09 12.51 -1.96
CA VAL A 95 -23.22 11.34 -2.85
C VAL A 95 -22.11 10.33 -2.57
N GLY A 96 -20.88 10.81 -2.42
CA GLY A 96 -19.74 9.98 -2.05
C GLY A 96 -19.86 9.40 -0.63
N VAL A 97 -20.36 10.20 0.32
CA VAL A 97 -20.59 9.73 1.70
C VAL A 97 -21.59 8.57 1.72
N VAL A 98 -22.72 8.70 1.02
CA VAL A 98 -23.75 7.67 0.97
C VAL A 98 -23.24 6.40 0.26
N PHE A 99 -22.44 6.55 -0.80
CA PHE A 99 -21.83 5.42 -1.52
C PHE A 99 -21.01 4.55 -0.59
N TYR A 100 -20.01 5.11 0.12
CA TYR A 100 -19.17 4.33 1.03
C TYR A 100 -19.98 3.74 2.18
N ARG A 101 -20.97 4.45 2.72
CA ARG A 101 -21.82 3.91 3.79
C ARG A 101 -22.54 2.64 3.35
N ARG A 102 -23.16 2.65 2.18
CA ARG A 102 -23.86 1.48 1.61
C ARG A 102 -22.92 0.31 1.36
N VAL A 103 -21.72 0.59 0.81
CA VAL A 103 -20.69 -0.44 0.59
C VAL A 103 -20.27 -1.09 1.91
N PHE A 104 -19.97 -0.28 2.93
CA PHE A 104 -19.49 -0.79 4.23
C PHE A 104 -20.59 -1.51 5.01
N GLU A 105 -21.82 -1.02 4.98
CA GLU A 105 -23.00 -1.74 5.53
C GLU A 105 -23.11 -3.11 4.90
N LYS A 106 -23.00 -3.23 3.58
CA LYS A 106 -23.09 -4.51 2.89
C LYS A 106 -21.94 -5.47 3.23
N ILE A 107 -20.72 -4.98 3.38
CA ILE A 107 -19.59 -5.79 3.83
C ILE A 107 -19.83 -6.32 5.24
N LYS A 108 -20.30 -5.47 6.15
CA LYS A 108 -20.64 -5.85 7.53
C LYS A 108 -21.77 -6.86 7.60
N GLU A 109 -22.84 -6.68 6.80
CA GLU A 109 -23.94 -7.65 6.67
C GLU A 109 -23.46 -9.04 6.26
N LYS A 110 -22.40 -9.10 5.43
CA LYS A 110 -21.77 -10.36 4.97
C LYS A 110 -20.85 -10.98 6.04
N GLY A 111 -20.64 -10.33 7.18
CA GLY A 111 -19.73 -10.80 8.23
C GLY A 111 -18.26 -10.78 7.86
N ILE A 112 -17.87 -9.94 6.90
CA ILE A 112 -16.49 -9.78 6.43
C ILE A 112 -15.82 -8.68 7.28
N HIS A 113 -14.63 -8.97 7.81
CA HIS A 113 -13.80 -8.02 8.55
C HIS A 113 -13.29 -6.93 7.61
N LEU A 114 -13.66 -5.68 7.88
CA LEU A 114 -13.39 -4.55 7.00
C LEU A 114 -12.20 -3.72 7.48
N LEU A 115 -11.16 -3.62 6.63
CA LEU A 115 -10.05 -2.70 6.79
C LEU A 115 -10.22 -1.53 5.81
N VAL A 116 -10.21 -0.29 6.30
CA VAL A 116 -10.36 0.90 5.46
C VAL A 116 -9.13 1.78 5.53
N ASN A 117 -8.53 1.97 4.38
CA ASN A 117 -7.41 2.88 4.17
C ASN A 117 -7.92 4.28 3.79
N LEU A 118 -7.39 5.31 4.45
CA LEU A 118 -7.79 6.70 4.23
C LEU A 118 -7.05 7.37 3.07
N TYR A 119 -5.88 6.85 2.68
CA TYR A 119 -5.07 7.43 1.61
C TYR A 119 -4.30 6.36 0.82
N HIS A 120 -4.54 6.33 -0.48
CA HIS A 120 -3.86 5.42 -1.41
C HIS A 120 -3.36 6.18 -2.65
N PHE A 121 -2.43 7.13 -2.42
CA PHE A 121 -1.78 8.00 -3.42
C PHE A 121 -2.71 9.04 -4.09
N ASP A 122 -3.90 9.27 -3.55
CA ASP A 122 -5.00 10.00 -4.17
C ASP A 122 -5.23 11.40 -3.56
N LEU A 123 -4.15 12.18 -3.40
CA LEU A 123 -4.26 13.56 -2.93
C LEU A 123 -5.23 14.35 -3.82
N PRO A 124 -6.23 15.05 -3.23
CA PRO A 124 -7.08 15.96 -3.99
C PRO A 124 -6.24 17.01 -4.74
N MET A 125 -6.48 17.14 -6.05
CA MET A 125 -5.70 18.05 -6.89
C MET A 125 -5.78 19.51 -6.43
N ALA A 126 -6.91 19.90 -5.86
CA ALA A 126 -7.09 21.25 -5.32
C ALA A 126 -6.07 21.60 -4.22
N LEU A 127 -5.65 20.64 -3.38
CA LEU A 127 -4.60 20.86 -2.38
C LEU A 127 -3.21 21.00 -3.02
N GLN A 128 -2.97 20.34 -4.14
CA GLN A 128 -1.75 20.51 -4.91
C GLN A 128 -1.68 21.89 -5.60
N GLU A 129 -2.77 22.31 -6.21
CA GLU A 129 -2.86 23.59 -6.91
C GLU A 129 -2.82 24.80 -5.98
N GLN A 130 -3.45 24.70 -4.81
CA GLN A 130 -3.57 25.81 -3.86
C GLN A 130 -2.36 25.95 -2.92
N GLY A 131 -1.55 24.91 -2.77
CA GLY A 131 -0.52 24.96 -1.74
C GLY A 131 0.59 23.90 -1.87
N ASP A 132 0.93 23.44 -3.06
CA ASP A 132 1.98 22.44 -3.31
C ASP A 132 1.77 21.09 -2.61
N GLY A 133 0.53 20.72 -2.31
CA GLY A 133 0.17 19.42 -1.79
C GLY A 133 0.88 19.06 -0.48
N TRP A 134 1.53 17.90 -0.44
CA TRP A 134 2.23 17.42 0.76
C TRP A 134 3.49 18.23 1.15
N GLU A 135 4.00 19.11 0.27
CA GLU A 135 5.07 20.06 0.66
C GLU A 135 4.56 21.11 1.64
N ASN A 136 3.25 21.33 1.69
CA ASN A 136 2.61 22.25 2.62
C ASN A 136 2.12 21.50 3.87
N LYS A 137 2.58 21.92 5.03
CA LYS A 137 2.19 21.36 6.34
C LYS A 137 0.67 21.44 6.58
N GLU A 138 -0.02 22.45 6.03
CA GLU A 138 -1.47 22.60 6.14
C GLU A 138 -2.24 21.40 5.53
N THR A 139 -1.63 20.69 4.59
CA THR A 139 -2.20 19.44 4.03
C THR A 139 -2.31 18.36 5.10
N ALA A 140 -1.37 18.29 6.06
CA ALA A 140 -1.45 17.34 7.16
C ALA A 140 -2.65 17.61 8.09
N TYR A 141 -2.95 18.87 8.33
CA TYR A 141 -4.15 19.26 9.12
C TYR A 141 -5.45 19.06 8.35
N ALA A 142 -5.47 19.37 7.05
CA ALA A 142 -6.62 19.06 6.19
C ALA A 142 -6.89 17.53 6.16
N TYR A 143 -5.83 16.71 6.12
CA TYR A 143 -5.92 15.26 6.22
C TYR A 143 -6.52 14.80 7.56
N GLN A 144 -6.11 15.41 8.67
CA GLN A 144 -6.68 15.12 10.00
C GLN A 144 -8.20 15.40 10.04
N GLU A 145 -8.64 16.52 9.44
CA GLU A 145 -10.07 16.86 9.36
C GLU A 145 -10.85 15.81 8.56
N TYR A 146 -10.33 15.42 7.40
CA TYR A 146 -10.89 14.36 6.57
C TYR A 146 -10.96 13.02 7.32
N ALA A 147 -9.85 12.62 7.94
CA ALA A 147 -9.79 11.38 8.72
C ALA A 147 -10.82 11.37 9.86
N ARG A 148 -10.90 12.45 10.64
CA ARG A 148 -11.88 12.64 11.72
C ARG A 148 -13.32 12.54 11.20
N PHE A 149 -13.59 13.11 10.05
CA PHE A 149 -14.91 12.99 9.41
C PHE A 149 -15.23 11.51 9.09
N CYS A 150 -14.27 10.77 8.51
CA CYS A 150 -14.46 9.36 8.20
C CYS A 150 -14.68 8.52 9.46
N PHE A 151 -13.92 8.73 10.53
CA PHE A 151 -14.09 8.01 11.80
C PHE A 151 -15.47 8.23 12.40
N LYS A 152 -15.97 9.47 12.41
CA LYS A 152 -17.32 9.79 12.91
C LYS A 152 -18.42 9.22 12.03
N THR A 153 -18.20 9.17 10.71
CA THR A 153 -19.23 8.80 9.74
C THR A 153 -19.36 7.28 9.58
N TYR A 154 -18.24 6.52 9.67
CA TYR A 154 -18.21 5.09 9.36
C TYR A 154 -17.66 4.22 10.49
N GLY A 155 -17.36 4.80 11.66
CA GLY A 155 -16.73 4.05 12.75
C GLY A 155 -17.57 2.89 13.29
N ASP A 156 -18.90 2.94 13.11
CA ASP A 156 -19.81 1.85 13.42
C ASP A 156 -19.73 0.66 12.44
N LEU A 157 -19.06 0.81 11.30
CA LEU A 157 -19.00 -0.15 10.21
C LEU A 157 -17.59 -0.72 9.98
N VAL A 158 -16.54 0.05 10.30
CA VAL A 158 -15.15 -0.29 10.01
C VAL A 158 -14.50 -0.98 11.21
N ASP A 159 -13.90 -2.14 10.98
CA ASP A 159 -13.24 -2.90 12.06
C ASP A 159 -11.82 -2.40 12.33
N GLN A 160 -11.07 -2.02 11.28
CA GLN A 160 -9.71 -1.49 11.40
C GLN A 160 -9.45 -0.37 10.39
N TRP A 161 -8.89 0.72 10.86
CA TRP A 161 -8.50 1.87 10.06
C TRP A 161 -7.03 1.81 9.66
N ILE A 162 -6.69 2.42 8.53
CA ILE A 162 -5.32 2.57 8.03
C ILE A 162 -5.14 4.03 7.63
N THR A 163 -4.06 4.65 8.13
CA THR A 163 -3.75 6.04 7.81
C THR A 163 -3.29 6.19 6.36
N PHE A 164 -2.24 5.49 5.97
CA PHE A 164 -1.63 5.58 4.64
C PHE A 164 -1.32 4.19 4.10
N ASN A 165 -1.43 4.04 2.78
CA ASN A 165 -0.78 2.97 2.06
C ASN A 165 0.57 3.45 1.53
N GLU A 166 1.66 2.76 1.87
CA GLU A 166 3.01 2.93 1.31
C GLU A 166 3.46 4.39 1.15
N PRO A 167 3.53 5.18 2.23
CA PRO A 167 3.82 6.61 2.13
C PRO A 167 5.17 6.94 1.47
N ILE A 168 6.12 6.00 1.48
CA ILE A 168 7.41 6.17 0.79
C ILE A 168 7.27 6.22 -0.75
N VAL A 169 6.25 5.56 -1.32
CA VAL A 169 6.06 5.47 -2.77
C VAL A 169 5.83 6.83 -3.42
N PRO A 170 4.90 7.68 -2.97
CA PRO A 170 4.77 9.03 -3.49
C PRO A 170 6.01 9.90 -3.27
N VAL A 171 6.72 9.72 -2.14
CA VAL A 171 7.97 10.43 -1.85
C VAL A 171 9.05 10.05 -2.85
N GLU A 172 9.26 8.75 -3.03
CA GLU A 172 10.32 8.24 -3.92
C GLU A 172 10.03 8.57 -5.39
N PHE A 173 8.87 8.17 -5.89
CA PHE A 173 8.57 8.28 -7.31
C PHE A 173 8.10 9.68 -7.75
N GLY A 174 7.62 10.49 -6.84
CA GLY A 174 7.18 11.85 -7.15
C GLY A 174 8.23 12.93 -6.91
N TYR A 175 9.23 12.67 -6.03
CA TYR A 175 10.16 13.70 -5.57
C TYR A 175 11.65 13.31 -5.64
N PHE A 176 11.99 12.02 -5.69
CA PHE A 176 13.36 11.58 -6.00
C PHE A 176 13.54 11.18 -7.47
N TYR A 177 12.49 10.62 -8.07
CA TYR A 177 12.48 10.19 -9.47
C TYR A 177 11.36 10.87 -10.25
N ASP A 178 11.59 11.11 -11.54
CA ASP A 178 10.56 11.59 -12.48
C ASP A 178 9.63 10.44 -12.93
N ALA A 179 9.06 9.71 -11.97
CA ALA A 179 8.25 8.53 -12.25
C ALA A 179 6.75 8.76 -12.00
N HIS A 180 6.39 9.54 -10.98
CA HIS A 180 5.02 9.92 -10.67
C HIS A 180 4.87 11.44 -10.59
N PHE A 181 3.65 11.93 -10.80
CA PHE A 181 3.32 13.32 -10.54
C PHE A 181 3.59 13.64 -9.05
N PRO A 182 4.16 14.82 -8.69
CA PRO A 182 4.34 16.03 -9.47
C PRO A 182 5.66 16.13 -10.27
N HIS A 183 6.43 15.06 -10.44
CA HIS A 183 7.65 15.01 -11.24
C HIS A 183 8.78 15.93 -10.74
N LYS A 184 8.82 16.18 -9.45
CA LYS A 184 9.91 16.92 -8.83
C LYS A 184 11.10 16.01 -8.57
N VAL A 185 12.29 16.41 -9.01
CA VAL A 185 13.54 15.74 -8.64
C VAL A 185 14.25 16.68 -7.66
N ASP A 186 13.81 16.63 -6.40
CA ASP A 186 14.21 17.57 -5.35
C ASP A 186 14.22 16.87 -3.98
N ALA A 187 15.43 16.64 -3.45
CA ALA A 187 15.62 15.95 -2.18
C ALA A 187 15.07 16.74 -0.98
N VAL A 188 15.08 18.08 -1.02
CA VAL A 188 14.52 18.92 0.05
C VAL A 188 13.01 18.76 0.10
N ALA A 189 12.35 18.84 -1.06
CA ALA A 189 10.92 18.61 -1.17
C ALA A 189 10.55 17.18 -0.74
N ALA A 190 11.31 16.16 -1.15
CA ALA A 190 11.08 14.76 -0.78
C ALA A 190 11.10 14.55 0.73
N VAL A 191 12.10 15.06 1.43
CA VAL A 191 12.21 14.93 2.90
C VAL A 191 11.08 15.68 3.61
N LYS A 192 10.73 16.86 3.10
CA LYS A 192 9.59 17.65 3.62
C LYS A 192 8.27 16.88 3.47
N VAL A 193 8.01 16.30 2.30
CA VAL A 193 6.81 15.48 2.03
C VAL A 193 6.77 14.27 2.96
N ALA A 194 7.89 13.56 3.14
CA ALA A 194 7.97 12.43 4.05
C ALA A 194 7.63 12.83 5.50
N TYR A 195 8.16 13.94 5.97
CA TYR A 195 7.89 14.47 7.31
C TYR A 195 6.41 14.86 7.49
N HIS A 196 5.84 15.62 6.55
CA HIS A 196 4.44 16.05 6.62
C HIS A 196 3.46 14.87 6.50
N THR A 197 3.80 13.83 5.74
CA THR A 197 3.00 12.61 5.63
C THR A 197 3.02 11.82 6.95
N GLN A 198 4.18 11.70 7.60
CA GLN A 198 4.27 11.07 8.92
C GLN A 198 3.51 11.87 9.98
N LEU A 199 3.63 13.19 9.97
CA LEU A 199 2.85 14.07 10.85
C LEU A 199 1.34 13.88 10.64
N ALA A 200 0.90 13.83 9.38
CA ALA A 200 -0.50 13.58 9.04
C ALA A 200 -1.00 12.22 9.57
N SER A 201 -0.17 11.19 9.46
CA SER A 201 -0.48 9.86 10.02
C SER A 201 -0.68 9.93 11.53
N SER A 202 0.22 10.53 12.27
CA SER A 202 0.11 10.67 13.73
C SER A 202 -1.07 11.56 14.16
N LEU A 203 -1.36 12.62 13.39
CA LEU A 203 -2.56 13.44 13.59
C LEU A 203 -3.85 12.64 13.37
N ALA A 204 -3.87 11.73 12.40
CA ALA A 204 -5.01 10.85 12.16
C ALA A 204 -5.17 9.80 13.27
N VAL A 205 -4.07 9.22 13.76
CA VAL A 205 -4.09 8.31 14.93
C VAL A 205 -4.70 9.02 16.15
N LYS A 206 -4.23 10.24 16.45
CA LYS A 206 -4.79 11.06 17.51
C LYS A 206 -6.29 11.30 17.33
N ALA A 207 -6.70 11.72 16.13
CA ALA A 207 -8.10 11.97 15.81
C ALA A 207 -8.97 10.72 15.92
N CYS A 208 -8.44 9.55 15.56
CA CYS A 208 -9.12 8.25 15.67
C CYS A 208 -9.47 7.94 17.13
N HIS A 209 -8.48 7.97 18.01
CA HIS A 209 -8.66 7.68 19.44
C HIS A 209 -9.44 8.78 20.20
N GLU A 210 -9.44 10.02 19.72
CA GLU A 210 -10.31 11.07 20.24
C GLU A 210 -11.80 10.86 19.87
N VAL A 211 -12.08 10.23 18.74
CA VAL A 211 -13.45 9.88 18.33
C VAL A 211 -13.95 8.67 19.12
N ASP A 212 -13.17 7.61 19.17
CA ASP A 212 -13.43 6.44 20.03
C ASP A 212 -12.10 5.76 20.39
N PRO A 213 -11.74 5.67 21.69
CA PRO A 213 -10.49 5.05 22.12
C PRO A 213 -10.42 3.53 21.84
N ASN A 214 -11.52 2.90 21.45
CA ASN A 214 -11.54 1.48 21.08
C ASN A 214 -11.31 1.26 19.58
N PHE A 215 -11.33 2.30 18.78
CA PHE A 215 -10.97 2.16 17.36
C PHE A 215 -9.52 1.76 17.21
N ARG A 216 -9.25 0.91 16.25
CA ARG A 216 -7.91 0.44 15.92
C ARG A 216 -7.46 1.07 14.60
N ILE A 217 -6.27 1.66 14.63
CA ILE A 217 -5.71 2.33 13.46
C ILE A 217 -4.25 1.92 13.24
N GLY A 218 -3.93 1.57 12.01
CA GLY A 218 -2.60 1.17 11.56
C GLY A 218 -2.05 2.05 10.44
N ILE A 219 -0.88 1.68 9.97
CA ILE A 219 -0.29 2.18 8.72
C ILE A 219 0.14 0.98 7.88
N VAL A 220 0.06 1.09 6.56
CA VAL A 220 0.56 0.05 5.64
C VAL A 220 1.88 0.49 5.04
N LEU A 221 2.90 -0.34 5.23
CA LEU A 221 4.24 -0.10 4.73
C LEU A 221 4.67 -1.21 3.76
N ASN A 222 5.26 -0.81 2.64
CA ASN A 222 5.95 -1.73 1.74
C ASN A 222 7.33 -2.07 2.31
N LEU A 223 7.36 -3.08 3.18
CA LEU A 223 8.60 -3.52 3.79
C LEU A 223 9.36 -4.41 2.80
N THR A 224 10.45 -3.87 2.26
CA THR A 224 11.35 -4.56 1.34
C THR A 224 12.69 -4.76 2.03
N PRO A 225 12.97 -5.97 2.59
CA PRO A 225 14.24 -6.21 3.27
C PRO A 225 15.42 -5.92 2.33
N ALA A 226 16.38 -5.16 2.82
CA ALA A 226 17.57 -4.78 2.06
C ALA A 226 18.69 -5.83 2.23
N TYR A 227 19.06 -6.48 1.14
CA TYR A 227 20.11 -7.50 1.14
C TYR A 227 21.36 -6.98 0.45
N PRO A 228 22.54 -7.03 1.10
CA PRO A 228 23.80 -6.62 0.50
C PRO A 228 24.24 -7.62 -0.57
N ARG A 229 24.95 -7.12 -1.58
CA ARG A 229 25.59 -7.94 -2.62
C ARG A 229 26.55 -8.97 -2.03
N SER A 230 27.26 -8.60 -0.97
CA SER A 230 28.26 -9.44 -0.30
C SER A 230 28.39 -9.08 1.18
N GLN A 231 29.22 -9.85 1.91
CA GLN A 231 29.57 -9.56 3.31
C GLN A 231 30.68 -8.48 3.43
N HIS A 232 31.09 -7.85 2.33
CA HIS A 232 32.03 -6.75 2.40
C HIS A 232 31.41 -5.59 3.20
N PRO A 233 32.16 -4.95 4.13
CA PRO A 233 31.60 -3.90 5.01
C PRO A 233 30.87 -2.76 4.28
N GLU A 234 31.36 -2.36 3.09
CA GLU A 234 30.70 -1.31 2.31
C GLU A 234 29.35 -1.76 1.70
N ASP A 235 29.22 -3.02 1.28
CA ASP A 235 27.95 -3.56 0.81
C ASP A 235 26.94 -3.70 1.97
N VAL A 236 27.41 -4.15 3.14
CA VAL A 236 26.61 -4.24 4.36
C VAL A 236 26.12 -2.85 4.81
N LYS A 237 27.02 -1.85 4.76
CA LYS A 237 26.67 -0.45 5.05
C LYS A 237 25.63 0.08 4.06
N ALA A 238 25.80 -0.20 2.76
CA ALA A 238 24.84 0.18 1.72
C ALA A 238 23.42 -0.39 2.00
N ALA A 239 23.33 -1.67 2.38
CA ALA A 239 22.05 -2.30 2.72
C ALA A 239 21.41 -1.68 3.98
N ARG A 240 22.22 -1.40 5.01
CA ARG A 240 21.74 -0.75 6.23
C ARG A 240 21.19 0.65 5.94
N ILE A 241 21.87 1.45 5.12
CA ILE A 241 21.39 2.79 4.75
C ILE A 241 20.16 2.70 3.86
N ALA A 242 20.10 1.74 2.92
CA ALA A 242 18.89 1.51 2.12
C ALA A 242 17.67 1.23 3.02
N GLU A 243 17.84 0.43 4.07
CA GLU A 243 16.78 0.15 5.03
C GLU A 243 16.34 1.40 5.82
N LEU A 244 17.28 2.29 6.18
CA LEU A 244 16.94 3.56 6.84
C LEU A 244 16.00 4.40 5.98
N PHE A 245 16.29 4.54 4.70
CA PHE A 245 15.46 5.34 3.79
C PHE A 245 14.17 4.64 3.37
N GLN A 246 14.24 3.36 3.00
CA GLN A 246 13.12 2.66 2.36
C GLN A 246 12.09 2.12 3.37
N ALA A 247 12.50 1.79 4.58
CA ALA A 247 11.62 1.21 5.59
C ALA A 247 11.55 2.05 6.86
N LYS A 248 12.69 2.28 7.53
CA LYS A 248 12.71 2.87 8.88
C LYS A 248 12.30 4.33 8.93
N SER A 249 12.36 5.04 7.80
CA SER A 249 11.88 6.43 7.69
C SER A 249 10.40 6.61 8.08
N PHE A 250 9.59 5.56 7.88
CA PHE A 250 8.18 5.52 8.30
C PHE A 250 7.90 4.48 9.39
N LEU A 251 8.60 3.35 9.39
CA LEU A 251 8.38 2.28 10.36
C LEU A 251 8.72 2.71 11.80
N ASP A 252 9.88 3.32 12.00
CA ASP A 252 10.30 3.74 13.33
C ASP A 252 9.38 4.83 13.92
N PRO A 253 9.09 5.96 13.23
CA PRO A 253 8.20 6.96 13.78
C PRO A 253 6.76 6.48 13.95
N SER A 254 6.30 5.54 13.12
CA SER A 254 4.93 5.00 13.23
C SER A 254 4.75 4.04 14.40
N VAL A 255 5.78 3.22 14.73
CA VAL A 255 5.69 2.17 15.74
C VAL A 255 6.42 2.54 17.03
N LEU A 256 7.61 3.15 16.90
CA LEU A 256 8.46 3.52 18.05
C LEU A 256 8.30 4.99 18.48
N GLY A 257 7.65 5.82 17.66
CA GLY A 257 7.39 7.22 17.93
C GLY A 257 8.58 8.16 17.68
N HIS A 258 9.67 7.69 17.10
CA HIS A 258 10.84 8.50 16.80
C HIS A 258 11.54 8.07 15.52
N TYR A 259 12.21 9.02 14.86
CA TYR A 259 13.03 8.73 13.69
C TYR A 259 14.36 8.07 14.09
N PRO A 260 14.95 7.22 13.21
CA PRO A 260 16.30 6.70 13.42
C PRO A 260 17.32 7.83 13.50
N GLU A 261 18.15 7.84 14.55
CA GLU A 261 19.14 8.89 14.77
C GLU A 261 20.11 9.04 13.59
N GLU A 262 20.59 7.91 13.05
CA GLU A 262 21.48 7.89 11.88
C GLU A 262 20.83 8.53 10.63
N LEU A 263 19.53 8.29 10.39
CA LEU A 263 18.80 8.94 9.29
C LEU A 263 18.78 10.47 9.49
N VAL A 264 18.46 10.92 10.69
CA VAL A 264 18.42 12.34 11.02
C VAL A 264 19.79 12.99 10.87
N GLU A 265 20.88 12.31 11.26
CA GLU A 265 22.26 12.81 11.07
C GLU A 265 22.63 12.92 9.57
N ILE A 266 22.31 11.90 8.76
CA ILE A 266 22.54 11.92 7.32
C ILE A 266 21.83 13.13 6.68
N LEU A 267 20.59 13.40 7.09
CA LEU A 267 19.83 14.53 6.55
C LEU A 267 20.38 15.88 7.05
N ARG A 268 20.79 15.97 8.31
CA ARG A 268 21.40 17.17 8.90
C ARG A 268 22.70 17.55 8.22
N GLU A 269 23.59 16.60 7.99
CA GLU A 269 24.87 16.82 7.31
C GLU A 269 24.73 17.34 5.87
N ARG A 270 23.54 17.21 5.29
CA ARG A 270 23.21 17.61 3.92
C ARG A 270 22.25 18.79 3.83
N ASP A 271 21.98 19.44 4.94
CA ASP A 271 20.99 20.54 5.03
C ASP A 271 19.61 20.17 4.47
N LEU A 272 19.17 18.91 4.70
CA LEU A 272 17.91 18.36 4.20
C LEU A 272 16.82 18.25 5.28
N LEU A 273 17.11 18.61 6.52
CA LEU A 273 16.08 18.55 7.57
C LEU A 273 14.94 19.54 7.24
N PRO A 274 13.68 19.10 7.36
CA PRO A 274 12.54 19.98 7.18
C PRO A 274 12.41 20.92 8.38
N ASP A 275 11.64 21.99 8.22
CA ASP A 275 11.19 22.79 9.36
C ASP A 275 10.27 21.95 10.24
N TYR A 276 10.70 21.69 11.46
CA TYR A 276 9.96 20.91 12.45
C TYR A 276 9.79 21.66 13.76
N ASP A 277 8.70 21.35 14.46
CA ASP A 277 8.43 21.85 15.80
C ASP A 277 8.62 20.72 16.83
N PRO A 278 9.31 20.95 17.97
CA PRO A 278 9.36 19.98 19.06
C PRO A 278 8.00 19.48 19.53
N PHE A 279 6.96 20.28 19.39
CA PHE A 279 5.57 19.85 19.64
C PHE A 279 5.10 18.79 18.65
N GLU A 280 5.43 18.93 17.36
CA GLU A 280 5.10 17.95 16.33
C GLU A 280 5.83 16.62 16.56
N LEU A 281 7.10 16.66 16.97
CA LEU A 281 7.85 15.45 17.33
C LEU A 281 7.24 14.72 18.53
N ARG A 282 6.79 15.44 19.57
CA ARG A 282 6.05 14.83 20.68
C ARG A 282 4.71 14.27 20.25
N LEU A 283 4.02 14.92 19.32
CA LEU A 283 2.76 14.43 18.78
C LEU A 283 2.99 13.09 18.04
N ILE A 284 4.09 12.96 17.29
CA ILE A 284 4.48 11.70 16.63
C ILE A 284 4.80 10.63 17.69
N GLU A 285 5.57 10.97 18.72
CA GLU A 285 5.93 10.06 19.82
C GLU A 285 4.71 9.53 20.59
N GLU A 286 3.75 10.38 20.87
CA GLU A 286 2.55 10.07 21.66
C GLU A 286 1.42 9.38 20.86
N ASN A 287 1.50 9.39 19.53
CA ASN A 287 0.43 8.87 18.66
C ASN A 287 0.97 7.87 17.64
N THR A 288 1.47 6.76 18.15
CA THR A 288 1.90 5.60 17.36
C THR A 288 0.71 4.72 16.97
N VAL A 289 0.89 3.88 15.96
CA VAL A 289 -0.16 2.99 15.44
C VAL A 289 -0.43 1.80 16.35
N ASP A 290 -1.65 1.25 16.30
CA ASP A 290 -2.05 0.07 17.08
C ASP A 290 -1.60 -1.24 16.43
N TYR A 291 -1.39 -1.25 15.12
CA TYR A 291 -0.97 -2.41 14.33
C TYR A 291 -0.29 -1.98 13.04
N LEU A 292 0.40 -2.92 12.37
CA LEU A 292 1.00 -2.71 11.05
C LEU A 292 0.23 -3.46 9.96
N GLY A 293 0.08 -2.82 8.79
CA GLY A 293 -0.09 -3.52 7.54
C GLY A 293 1.26 -3.64 6.82
N VAL A 294 1.51 -4.77 6.23
CA VAL A 294 2.74 -5.06 5.49
C VAL A 294 2.40 -5.39 4.05
N ASN A 295 2.99 -4.68 3.10
CA ASN A 295 2.98 -5.05 1.70
C ASN A 295 4.35 -5.63 1.35
N TYR A 296 4.37 -6.81 0.72
CA TYR A 296 5.61 -7.45 0.29
C TYR A 296 5.46 -8.11 -1.09
N TYR A 297 6.32 -7.74 -2.03
CA TYR A 297 6.35 -8.29 -3.38
C TYR A 297 7.72 -8.82 -3.79
N GLN A 298 8.79 -8.16 -3.36
CA GLN A 298 10.16 -8.48 -3.72
C GLN A 298 11.16 -7.94 -2.69
N PRO A 299 12.39 -8.49 -2.62
CA PRO A 299 13.46 -7.92 -1.80
C PRO A 299 14.07 -6.68 -2.45
N LEU A 300 14.75 -5.88 -1.67
CA LEU A 300 15.65 -4.83 -2.15
C LEU A 300 17.09 -5.35 -2.09
N ARG A 301 17.72 -5.56 -3.25
CA ARG A 301 19.12 -5.94 -3.29
C ARG A 301 19.99 -4.76 -3.68
N VAL A 302 21.04 -4.52 -2.90
CA VAL A 302 21.90 -3.35 -3.06
C VAL A 302 23.38 -3.72 -2.97
N ALA A 303 24.19 -2.84 -3.52
CA ALA A 303 25.64 -2.85 -3.41
C ALA A 303 26.14 -1.46 -3.04
N ALA A 304 27.36 -1.36 -2.52
CA ALA A 304 28.04 -0.08 -2.41
C ALA A 304 28.21 0.57 -3.80
N PRO A 305 28.11 1.90 -3.89
CA PRO A 305 28.30 2.61 -5.15
C PRO A 305 29.67 2.29 -5.75
N ARG A 306 29.71 1.98 -7.05
CA ARG A 306 30.98 1.68 -7.79
C ARG A 306 31.85 2.89 -8.01
N TYR A 307 31.23 4.07 -8.01
CA TYR A 307 31.91 5.34 -8.20
C TYR A 307 31.63 6.26 -7.02
N ALA A 308 32.58 7.19 -6.78
CA ALA A 308 32.33 8.22 -5.78
C ALA A 308 31.04 9.00 -6.14
N PRO A 309 30.08 9.11 -5.23
CA PRO A 309 28.83 9.79 -5.51
C PRO A 309 29.07 11.27 -5.82
N ASN A 310 28.35 11.79 -6.81
CA ASN A 310 28.36 13.23 -7.07
C ASN A 310 27.58 13.94 -5.94
N PRO A 311 28.23 14.76 -5.10
CA PRO A 311 27.53 15.44 -3.99
C PRO A 311 26.48 16.45 -4.47
N ALA A 312 26.52 16.86 -5.74
CA ALA A 312 25.52 17.71 -6.37
C ALA A 312 24.37 16.92 -7.01
N SER A 313 24.38 15.57 -6.92
CA SER A 313 23.27 14.76 -7.42
C SER A 313 21.98 15.09 -6.66
N PRO A 314 20.87 15.33 -7.37
CA PRO A 314 19.58 15.50 -6.72
C PRO A 314 19.03 14.18 -6.13
N LEU A 315 19.57 13.03 -6.53
CA LEU A 315 19.14 11.70 -6.12
C LEU A 315 19.92 11.25 -4.89
N LEU A 316 19.35 11.48 -3.71
CA LEU A 316 19.98 11.21 -2.43
C LEU A 316 20.40 9.73 -2.27
N PHE A 317 19.59 8.79 -2.72
CA PHE A 317 19.83 7.35 -2.53
C PHE A 317 21.08 6.86 -3.26
N GLU A 318 21.33 7.34 -4.49
CA GLU A 318 22.49 6.96 -5.29
C GLU A 318 23.84 7.34 -4.65
N GLN A 319 23.82 8.23 -3.65
CA GLN A 319 25.00 8.57 -2.88
C GLN A 319 25.44 7.46 -1.92
N PHE A 320 24.54 6.53 -1.58
CA PHE A 320 24.76 5.53 -0.53
C PHE A 320 24.75 4.10 -1.04
N TYR A 321 23.94 3.81 -2.04
CA TYR A 321 23.82 2.46 -2.59
C TYR A 321 23.38 2.48 -4.05
N GLU A 322 23.66 1.38 -4.73
CA GLU A 322 23.15 1.12 -6.08
C GLU A 322 22.36 -0.20 -6.09
N PRO A 323 21.33 -0.33 -6.95
CA PRO A 323 20.62 -1.58 -7.13
C PRO A 323 21.54 -2.70 -7.57
N TYR A 324 21.35 -3.90 -7.01
CA TYR A 324 22.10 -5.09 -7.37
C TYR A 324 21.17 -6.18 -7.90
N VAL A 325 21.53 -6.73 -9.05
CA VAL A 325 20.82 -7.87 -9.65
C VAL A 325 21.56 -9.16 -9.31
N MET A 326 20.99 -9.99 -8.42
CA MET A 326 21.59 -11.25 -8.03
C MET A 326 21.53 -12.26 -9.19
N PRO A 327 22.65 -12.83 -9.64
CA PRO A 327 22.67 -13.86 -10.65
C PRO A 327 21.85 -15.10 -10.22
N GLY A 328 21.07 -15.65 -11.14
CA GLY A 328 20.29 -16.88 -10.89
C GLY A 328 19.05 -16.70 -10.01
N ARG A 329 18.66 -15.46 -9.66
CA ARG A 329 17.44 -15.19 -8.91
C ARG A 329 16.19 -15.72 -9.64
N LYS A 330 15.20 -16.23 -8.89
CA LYS A 330 13.86 -16.53 -9.40
C LYS A 330 13.14 -15.19 -9.68
N ILE A 331 12.60 -15.00 -10.85
CA ILE A 331 11.92 -13.75 -11.23
C ILE A 331 10.52 -13.99 -11.78
N ASN A 332 9.66 -13.03 -11.57
CA ASN A 332 8.44 -12.87 -12.35
C ASN A 332 8.81 -12.19 -13.68
N PRO A 333 8.77 -12.91 -14.82
CA PRO A 333 9.24 -12.37 -16.11
C PRO A 333 8.36 -11.23 -16.64
N HIS A 334 7.13 -11.08 -16.12
CA HIS A 334 6.18 -10.06 -16.56
C HIS A 334 6.40 -8.70 -15.89
N ARG A 335 7.04 -8.68 -14.72
CA ARG A 335 7.36 -7.47 -13.96
C ARG A 335 8.86 -7.26 -13.78
N GLY A 336 9.67 -8.30 -13.97
CA GLY A 336 11.10 -8.30 -13.68
C GLY A 336 11.42 -8.35 -12.18
N TRP A 337 10.39 -8.50 -11.34
CA TRP A 337 10.54 -8.56 -9.89
C TRP A 337 11.08 -9.91 -9.43
N GLU A 338 11.98 -9.89 -8.49
CA GLU A 338 12.49 -11.10 -7.86
C GLU A 338 11.41 -11.75 -7.01
N ILE A 339 11.23 -13.06 -7.15
CA ILE A 339 10.39 -13.87 -6.25
C ILE A 339 11.31 -14.42 -5.18
N TYR A 340 11.14 -13.93 -3.95
CA TYR A 340 11.97 -14.31 -2.81
C TYR A 340 11.10 -14.42 -1.55
N GLU A 341 10.51 -15.55 -1.38
CA GLU A 341 9.54 -15.86 -0.31
C GLU A 341 10.15 -15.76 1.09
N GLN A 342 11.45 -16.07 1.25
CA GLN A 342 12.20 -15.93 2.51
C GLN A 342 12.14 -14.50 3.06
N GLY A 343 12.04 -13.48 2.19
CA GLY A 343 11.94 -12.08 2.61
C GLY A 343 10.75 -11.82 3.53
N LEU A 344 9.65 -12.55 3.37
CA LEU A 344 8.49 -12.43 4.23
C LEU A 344 8.77 -12.96 5.65
N TYR A 345 9.52 -14.06 5.77
CA TYR A 345 9.99 -14.54 7.06
C TYR A 345 10.93 -13.53 7.73
N ASP A 346 11.87 -12.96 6.98
CA ASP A 346 12.83 -11.99 7.51
C ASP A 346 12.12 -10.70 8.00
N ILE A 347 11.09 -10.23 7.29
CA ILE A 347 10.23 -9.13 7.75
C ILE A 347 9.57 -9.48 9.09
N ALA A 348 8.99 -10.66 9.18
CA ALA A 348 8.31 -11.13 10.39
C ALA A 348 9.26 -11.21 11.60
N GLN A 349 10.50 -11.70 11.40
CA GLN A 349 11.50 -11.73 12.45
C GLN A 349 11.95 -10.30 12.85
N ASN A 350 12.14 -9.40 11.89
CA ASN A 350 12.48 -8.02 12.17
C ASN A 350 11.38 -7.33 13.02
N ILE A 351 10.11 -7.49 12.68
CA ILE A 351 8.99 -6.95 13.46
C ILE A 351 9.00 -7.53 14.88
N LYS A 352 9.20 -8.83 14.99
CA LYS A 352 9.23 -9.52 16.29
C LYS A 352 10.37 -9.05 17.18
N GLU A 353 11.56 -8.93 16.65
CA GLU A 353 12.78 -8.65 17.43
C GLU A 353 12.97 -7.17 17.73
N ASN A 354 12.61 -6.29 16.79
CA ASN A 354 12.96 -4.88 16.85
C ASN A 354 11.76 -3.93 17.09
N TYR A 355 10.52 -4.42 16.92
CA TYR A 355 9.30 -3.60 17.03
C TYR A 355 8.28 -4.18 18.03
N GLY A 356 8.78 -4.80 19.11
CA GLY A 356 7.93 -5.31 20.19
C GLY A 356 6.94 -6.39 19.77
N ASN A 357 7.17 -7.05 18.64
CA ASN A 357 6.24 -8.02 18.05
C ASN A 357 4.82 -7.46 17.91
N ILE A 358 4.72 -6.17 17.54
CA ILE A 358 3.43 -5.52 17.29
C ILE A 358 2.55 -6.40 16.38
N GLU A 359 1.26 -6.39 16.59
CA GLU A 359 0.32 -7.09 15.70
C GLU A 359 0.43 -6.55 14.27
N TRP A 360 0.41 -7.44 13.29
CA TRP A 360 0.44 -7.05 11.89
C TRP A 360 -0.37 -7.97 10.99
N ILE A 361 -0.72 -7.46 9.82
CA ILE A 361 -1.43 -8.18 8.76
C ILE A 361 -0.61 -8.04 7.48
N LEU A 362 -0.40 -9.12 6.75
CA LEU A 362 0.13 -9.04 5.40
C LEU A 362 -1.00 -8.50 4.49
N THR A 363 -0.94 -7.20 4.23
CA THR A 363 -2.00 -6.46 3.55
C THR A 363 -1.89 -6.48 2.04
N GLU A 364 -0.72 -6.80 1.49
CA GLU A 364 -0.56 -7.05 0.06
C GLU A 364 0.59 -8.02 -0.20
N ASN A 365 0.30 -9.03 -1.00
CA ASN A 365 1.25 -9.92 -1.62
C ASN A 365 0.59 -10.48 -2.89
N GLY A 366 1.30 -10.54 -4.01
CA GLY A 366 0.67 -10.98 -5.25
C GLY A 366 1.63 -10.99 -6.43
N MET A 367 1.16 -11.54 -7.53
CA MET A 367 1.93 -11.71 -8.75
C MET A 367 1.15 -11.16 -9.95
N GLY A 368 1.69 -10.10 -10.57
CA GLY A 368 1.13 -9.54 -11.81
C GLY A 368 1.64 -10.28 -13.04
N VAL A 369 0.72 -10.68 -13.91
CA VAL A 369 1.04 -11.44 -15.12
C VAL A 369 0.44 -10.79 -16.35
N GLU A 370 1.21 -10.71 -17.44
CA GLU A 370 0.80 -10.18 -18.74
C GLU A 370 0.28 -11.28 -19.65
N GLY A 371 -0.82 -11.03 -20.37
CA GLY A 371 -1.36 -11.95 -21.37
C GLY A 371 -1.90 -13.23 -20.73
N GLU A 372 -2.66 -13.14 -19.65
CA GLU A 372 -3.23 -14.30 -18.95
C GLU A 372 -4.24 -15.08 -19.81
N GLU A 373 -4.81 -14.47 -20.82
CA GLU A 373 -5.74 -15.12 -21.78
C GLU A 373 -5.15 -16.36 -22.44
N LYS A 374 -3.84 -16.46 -22.59
CA LYS A 374 -3.13 -17.65 -23.09
C LYS A 374 -3.26 -18.89 -22.20
N PHE A 375 -3.57 -18.68 -20.92
CA PHE A 375 -3.78 -19.76 -19.94
C PHE A 375 -5.26 -20.17 -19.80
N ARG A 376 -6.15 -19.63 -20.64
CA ARG A 376 -7.58 -19.95 -20.60
C ARG A 376 -7.85 -21.38 -21.06
N LYS A 377 -8.58 -22.11 -20.22
CA LYS A 377 -9.11 -23.44 -20.56
C LYS A 377 -10.54 -23.54 -20.05
N ASP A 378 -11.45 -24.01 -20.92
CA ASP A 378 -12.87 -24.16 -20.60
C ASP A 378 -13.51 -22.86 -20.00
N GLY A 379 -13.11 -21.70 -20.54
CA GLY A 379 -13.62 -20.40 -20.13
C GLY A 379 -12.94 -19.77 -18.87
N VAL A 380 -12.07 -20.49 -18.18
CA VAL A 380 -11.43 -20.07 -16.93
C VAL A 380 -9.91 -19.94 -17.10
N ILE A 381 -9.33 -18.86 -16.59
CA ILE A 381 -7.87 -18.69 -16.52
C ILE A 381 -7.30 -19.69 -15.52
N GLN A 382 -6.36 -20.53 -16.01
CA GLN A 382 -5.62 -21.53 -15.21
C GLN A 382 -4.34 -20.90 -14.68
N ASP A 383 -4.45 -20.14 -13.64
CA ASP A 383 -3.34 -19.37 -13.04
C ASP A 383 -2.63 -20.12 -11.91
N ASP A 384 -2.19 -21.36 -12.18
CA ASP A 384 -1.42 -22.18 -11.25
C ASP A 384 -0.16 -21.48 -10.73
N TYR A 385 0.49 -20.68 -11.57
CA TYR A 385 1.64 -19.86 -11.19
C TYR A 385 1.34 -18.88 -10.04
N ARG A 386 0.10 -18.37 -9.95
CA ARG A 386 -0.35 -17.51 -8.85
C ARG A 386 -0.56 -18.32 -7.57
N ILE A 387 -1.17 -19.50 -7.72
CA ILE A 387 -1.36 -20.43 -6.59
C ILE A 387 -0.02 -20.84 -6.00
N ASP A 388 0.95 -21.21 -6.86
CA ASP A 388 2.29 -21.61 -6.42
C ASP A 388 3.03 -20.45 -5.73
N PHE A 389 2.96 -19.24 -6.29
CA PHE A 389 3.51 -18.04 -5.69
C PHE A 389 2.95 -17.80 -4.28
N VAL A 390 1.62 -17.86 -4.13
CA VAL A 390 0.97 -17.66 -2.83
C VAL A 390 1.35 -18.76 -1.83
N LYS A 391 1.36 -20.03 -2.26
CA LYS A 391 1.78 -21.15 -1.41
C LYS A 391 3.20 -20.99 -0.89
N ASP A 392 4.14 -20.58 -1.76
CA ASP A 392 5.54 -20.40 -1.37
C ASP A 392 5.67 -19.32 -0.29
N HIS A 393 4.99 -18.18 -0.45
CA HIS A 393 4.98 -17.12 0.56
C HIS A 393 4.25 -17.52 1.85
N LEU A 394 3.13 -18.24 1.74
CA LEU A 394 2.40 -18.73 2.92
C LEU A 394 3.19 -19.77 3.73
N ARG A 395 4.09 -20.55 3.11
CA ARG A 395 4.99 -21.47 3.85
C ARG A 395 5.93 -20.68 4.76
N GLU A 396 6.51 -19.60 4.26
CA GLU A 396 7.40 -18.74 5.03
C GLU A 396 6.66 -17.96 6.12
N LEU A 397 5.46 -17.48 5.81
CA LEU A 397 4.59 -16.84 6.79
C LEU A 397 4.17 -17.80 7.90
N HIS A 398 3.79 -19.02 7.54
CA HIS A 398 3.46 -20.07 8.52
C HIS A 398 4.66 -20.38 9.43
N ARG A 399 5.87 -20.54 8.85
CA ARG A 399 7.11 -20.73 9.62
C ARG A 399 7.32 -19.58 10.62
N ALA A 400 7.18 -18.33 10.16
CA ALA A 400 7.32 -17.16 11.02
C ALA A 400 6.32 -17.16 12.18
N ILE A 401 5.05 -17.49 11.91
CA ILE A 401 4.01 -17.62 12.95
C ILE A 401 4.35 -18.72 13.96
N GLN A 402 4.84 -19.89 13.50
CA GLN A 402 5.30 -20.96 14.40
C GLN A 402 6.47 -20.49 15.27
N ASP A 403 7.33 -19.62 14.76
CA ASP A 403 8.44 -19.01 15.50
C ASP A 403 8.00 -17.82 16.36
N GLY A 404 6.69 -17.55 16.46
CA GLY A 404 6.08 -16.58 17.37
C GLY A 404 5.81 -15.19 16.79
N ALA A 405 5.86 -15.00 15.47
CA ALA A 405 5.46 -13.74 14.84
C ALA A 405 3.95 -13.49 15.03
N ASN A 406 3.58 -12.26 15.32
CA ASN A 406 2.21 -11.86 15.64
C ASN A 406 1.41 -11.42 14.39
N CYS A 407 1.47 -12.23 13.32
CA CYS A 407 0.70 -12.00 12.10
C CYS A 407 -0.73 -12.52 12.22
N LYS A 408 -1.71 -11.70 11.85
CA LYS A 408 -3.15 -11.99 12.00
C LYS A 408 -3.89 -12.28 10.69
N GLY A 409 -3.26 -12.08 9.54
CA GLY A 409 -3.96 -12.30 8.28
C GLY A 409 -3.07 -12.19 7.05
N TYR A 410 -3.63 -12.68 5.95
CA TYR A 410 -3.07 -12.62 4.61
C TYR A 410 -4.12 -12.06 3.65
N LEU A 411 -3.83 -10.89 3.06
CA LEU A 411 -4.66 -10.27 2.04
C LEU A 411 -3.88 -10.24 0.73
N ILE A 412 -4.40 -10.97 -0.27
CA ILE A 412 -3.76 -10.99 -1.59
C ILE A 412 -4.00 -9.67 -2.33
N TRP A 413 -3.01 -9.18 -3.07
CA TRP A 413 -3.19 -8.16 -4.08
C TRP A 413 -3.39 -8.84 -5.44
N THR A 414 -4.61 -8.87 -6.04
CA THR A 414 -5.80 -8.14 -5.65
C THR A 414 -7.05 -9.02 -5.84
N PHE A 415 -8.22 -8.53 -5.52
CA PHE A 415 -9.48 -9.27 -5.66
C PHE A 415 -9.88 -9.45 -7.14
N ILE A 416 -10.26 -8.36 -7.80
CA ILE A 416 -10.59 -8.31 -9.23
C ILE A 416 -9.43 -7.63 -9.95
N ASP A 417 -9.10 -8.04 -11.16
CA ASP A 417 -8.11 -7.34 -11.97
C ASP A 417 -8.39 -5.85 -11.96
N CYS A 418 -7.42 -5.05 -11.50
CA CYS A 418 -7.56 -3.62 -11.31
C CYS A 418 -6.62 -2.82 -12.21
N TRP A 419 -6.90 -1.54 -12.32
CA TRP A 419 -5.99 -0.60 -12.95
C TRP A 419 -4.70 -0.48 -12.12
N SER A 420 -3.55 -0.76 -12.76
CA SER A 420 -2.23 -0.81 -12.11
C SER A 420 -1.37 0.40 -12.44
N TRP A 421 -1.88 1.59 -12.15
CA TRP A 421 -1.19 2.87 -12.32
C TRP A 421 -0.70 3.05 -13.78
N LEU A 422 0.57 3.42 -14.00
CA LEU A 422 1.15 3.59 -15.34
C LEU A 422 1.09 2.32 -16.20
N ASN A 423 1.02 1.14 -15.58
CA ASN A 423 0.88 -0.14 -16.30
C ASN A 423 -0.55 -0.41 -16.79
N GLY A 424 -1.53 0.40 -16.40
CA GLY A 424 -2.92 0.18 -16.77
C GLY A 424 -3.36 -1.26 -16.47
N TYR A 425 -3.83 -1.99 -17.48
CA TYR A 425 -4.20 -3.39 -17.37
C TYR A 425 -3.19 -4.36 -18.00
N LYS A 426 -1.94 -3.92 -18.18
CA LYS A 426 -0.88 -4.78 -18.72
C LYS A 426 -0.65 -6.02 -17.86
N ASN A 427 -0.56 -5.82 -16.53
CA ASN A 427 -0.35 -6.89 -15.58
C ASN A 427 -1.64 -7.16 -14.79
N ARG A 428 -2.06 -8.41 -14.78
CA ARG A 428 -3.26 -8.89 -14.10
C ARG A 428 -2.87 -9.52 -12.76
N TYR A 429 -3.52 -9.10 -11.67
CA TYR A 429 -3.23 -9.55 -10.30
C TYR A 429 -4.41 -10.26 -9.65
N GLY A 430 -5.61 -10.13 -10.20
CA GLY A 430 -6.87 -10.54 -9.57
C GLY A 430 -7.01 -12.05 -9.37
N LEU A 431 -7.75 -12.43 -8.34
CA LEU A 431 -8.39 -13.74 -8.21
C LEU A 431 -9.57 -13.87 -9.16
N VAL A 432 -10.12 -12.73 -9.57
CA VAL A 432 -11.22 -12.59 -10.50
C VAL A 432 -10.70 -11.87 -11.74
N GLU A 433 -10.94 -12.47 -12.91
CA GLU A 433 -10.68 -11.85 -14.19
C GLU A 433 -11.71 -10.75 -14.46
N LEU A 434 -11.24 -9.64 -15.01
CA LEU A 434 -12.07 -8.57 -15.54
C LEU A 434 -11.96 -8.50 -17.07
N ASP A 435 -13.05 -8.69 -17.77
CA ASP A 435 -13.15 -8.33 -19.18
C ASP A 435 -13.33 -6.81 -19.31
N LEU A 436 -12.40 -6.15 -20.00
CA LEU A 436 -12.39 -4.67 -20.06
C LEU A 436 -13.51 -4.06 -20.91
N GLU A 437 -14.06 -4.81 -21.84
CA GLU A 437 -15.11 -4.33 -22.74
C GLU A 437 -16.49 -4.52 -22.13
N SER A 438 -16.80 -5.75 -21.73
CA SER A 438 -18.10 -6.12 -21.16
C SER A 438 -18.21 -5.89 -19.65
N GLN A 439 -17.10 -5.61 -18.98
CA GLN A 439 -17.00 -5.53 -17.51
C GLN A 439 -17.41 -6.83 -16.78
N LYS A 440 -17.44 -7.95 -17.48
CA LYS A 440 -17.76 -9.26 -16.89
C LYS A 440 -16.66 -9.71 -15.94
N ARG A 441 -17.09 -10.21 -14.77
CA ARG A 441 -16.25 -10.83 -13.76
C ARG A 441 -16.30 -12.35 -13.90
N THR A 442 -15.13 -13.01 -13.90
CA THR A 442 -15.02 -14.46 -13.98
C THR A 442 -13.96 -14.95 -13.01
N LEU A 443 -14.31 -15.84 -12.07
CA LEU A 443 -13.35 -16.40 -11.13
C LEU A 443 -12.25 -17.14 -11.91
N LYS A 444 -10.99 -16.85 -11.56
CA LYS A 444 -9.82 -17.61 -12.01
C LYS A 444 -9.67 -18.88 -11.17
N LYS A 445 -8.82 -19.81 -11.60
CA LYS A 445 -8.52 -21.01 -10.81
C LYS A 445 -8.02 -20.66 -9.41
N SER A 446 -7.20 -19.63 -9.29
CA SER A 446 -6.73 -19.11 -7.99
C SER A 446 -7.88 -18.63 -7.11
N GLY A 447 -8.95 -18.07 -7.65
CA GLY A 447 -10.13 -17.66 -6.87
C GLY A 447 -10.86 -18.85 -6.24
N HIS A 448 -11.03 -19.94 -7.00
CA HIS A 448 -11.59 -21.18 -6.47
C HIS A 448 -10.68 -21.81 -5.40
N TRP A 449 -9.37 -21.86 -5.67
CA TRP A 449 -8.40 -22.37 -4.71
C TRP A 449 -8.33 -21.50 -3.42
N PHE A 450 -8.46 -20.19 -3.52
CA PHE A 450 -8.44 -19.30 -2.37
C PHE A 450 -9.63 -19.56 -1.43
N LYS A 451 -10.80 -19.93 -1.97
CA LYS A 451 -11.93 -20.39 -1.19
C LYS A 451 -11.59 -21.65 -0.38
N GLU A 452 -10.97 -22.64 -1.02
CA GLU A 452 -10.55 -23.88 -0.35
C GLU A 452 -9.53 -23.60 0.76
N LEU A 453 -8.54 -22.73 0.49
CA LEU A 453 -7.55 -22.26 1.45
C LEU A 453 -8.20 -21.63 2.69
N SER A 454 -9.11 -20.69 2.48
CA SER A 454 -9.79 -19.98 3.57
C SER A 454 -10.68 -20.91 4.39
N GLN A 455 -11.47 -21.76 3.74
CA GLN A 455 -12.36 -22.71 4.42
C GLN A 455 -11.60 -23.77 5.24
N ALA A 456 -10.48 -24.24 4.71
CA ALA A 456 -9.60 -25.18 5.42
C ALA A 456 -8.74 -24.48 6.48
N ASN A 457 -8.68 -23.15 6.48
CA ASN A 457 -7.75 -22.33 7.26
C ASN A 457 -6.29 -22.81 7.11
N GLY A 458 -5.92 -23.19 5.88
CA GLY A 458 -4.62 -23.74 5.57
C GLY A 458 -4.59 -24.54 4.27
N PHE A 459 -3.46 -25.18 3.97
CA PHE A 459 -3.28 -25.97 2.75
C PHE A 459 -2.33 -27.17 2.95
N GLU A 460 -2.39 -28.13 2.06
CA GLU A 460 -1.53 -29.31 2.13
C GLU A 460 -0.06 -28.97 1.79
N LYS A 461 0.88 -29.79 2.37
CA LYS A 461 2.32 -29.65 2.16
C LYS A 461 2.72 -29.90 0.71
#